data_75a810fbf38b99fd7cd21ce4657a0497
#
_entry.id   75a810fbf38b99fd7cd21ce4657a0497
#
_cell.length_a   1.000
_cell.length_b   1.000
_cell.length_c   1.000
_cell.angle_alpha   90.00
_cell.angle_beta   90.00
_cell.angle_gamma   90.00
#
_symmetry.space_group_name_H-M   'P 1'
#
loop_
_entity.id
_entity.type
_entity.pdbx_description
1 polymer ?
#
loop_
_entity_poly.entity_id
_entity_poly.type
_entity_poly.pdbx_seq_one_letter_code
_entity_poly.pdbx_strand_id
1 'polypeptide(L)'
;MLDRQNVLPTRSQTPWRRFWERGDWWRAVLLAAVYYGVYQLLSLLVGAVFGTEGGVRGAAGGAMDVFIETALPIVLGAGVLLAFAASLGWLGELFGPQPVRGRRWMWVGIAVVLVINVSALLSVDFTDAGAALVASWLLTGLFVGLAEELLTRGFVVNFMRKAGRGEIAVALVSAGVFAALHAGNFFVSDQGFSTTATQVVYTFFFGIIMYLALRLTGRLTWPILLHASTDPTLFLFSGHPTTGNPLMILASLSTYLVIITGIVLLIVFIVSERRRTRRAAAIDPATAHDH
;
A
#
# COMPACT_ATOMS: atom_id res chain seq x y z
N MET A 1 18.15 -48.44 20.52
CA MET A 1 18.61 -47.64 19.38
C MET A 1 17.83 -46.34 19.43
N LEU A 2 18.42 -45.31 20.01
CA LEU A 2 17.77 -44.00 20.21
C LEU A 2 17.92 -43.17 18.90
N ASP A 3 16.81 -42.85 18.31
CA ASP A 3 16.69 -41.99 17.13
C ASP A 3 17.18 -40.59 17.49
N ARG A 4 18.38 -40.23 17.05
CA ARG A 4 18.90 -38.85 17.11
C ARG A 4 18.16 -38.02 16.05
N GLN A 5 17.05 -37.43 16.41
CA GLN A 5 16.45 -36.37 15.60
C GLN A 5 17.52 -35.31 15.34
N ASN A 6 17.92 -35.18 14.09
CA ASN A 6 18.76 -34.09 13.56
C ASN A 6 18.05 -32.75 13.78
N VAL A 7 18.22 -32.16 14.94
CA VAL A 7 17.86 -30.76 15.17
C VAL A 7 18.87 -29.94 14.39
N LEU A 8 18.49 -29.50 13.20
CA LEU A 8 19.29 -28.54 12.43
C LEU A 8 19.60 -27.35 13.36
N PRO A 9 20.85 -26.90 13.42
CA PRO A 9 21.23 -25.78 14.30
C PRO A 9 20.43 -24.56 13.86
N THR A 10 19.64 -23.99 14.77
CA THR A 10 18.97 -22.72 14.61
C THR A 10 20.02 -21.68 14.25
N ARG A 11 20.05 -21.23 13.00
CA ARG A 11 20.95 -20.16 12.52
C ARG A 11 20.84 -19.01 13.51
N SER A 12 21.94 -18.69 14.21
CA SER A 12 21.99 -17.58 15.17
C SER A 12 21.55 -16.31 14.44
N GLN A 13 20.46 -15.70 14.90
CA GLN A 13 19.94 -14.49 14.26
C GLN A 13 20.97 -13.36 14.39
N THR A 14 21.30 -12.71 13.30
CA THR A 14 22.18 -11.53 13.32
C THR A 14 21.57 -10.41 14.19
N PRO A 15 22.40 -9.53 14.81
CA PRO A 15 21.88 -8.36 15.55
C PRO A 15 20.90 -7.51 14.74
N TRP A 16 21.18 -7.36 13.43
CA TRP A 16 20.31 -6.69 12.44
C TRP A 16 18.93 -7.31 12.39
N ARG A 17 18.84 -8.61 12.15
CA ARG A 17 17.58 -9.32 12.11
C ARG A 17 16.86 -9.28 13.47
N ARG A 18 17.58 -9.46 14.59
CA ARG A 18 16.99 -9.37 15.94
C ARG A 18 16.38 -8.01 16.23
N PHE A 19 16.99 -6.92 15.75
CA PHE A 19 16.43 -5.58 15.92
C PHE A 19 15.06 -5.47 15.26
N TRP A 20 14.90 -5.91 13.99
CA TRP A 20 13.66 -5.80 13.26
C TRP A 20 12.60 -6.84 13.65
N GLU A 21 13.03 -8.04 14.09
CA GLU A 21 12.11 -9.11 14.55
C GLU A 21 11.26 -8.71 15.78
N ARG A 22 11.71 -7.75 16.60
CA ARG A 22 10.94 -7.24 17.74
C ARG A 22 9.67 -6.51 17.32
N GLY A 23 9.60 -6.03 16.09
CA GLY A 23 8.45 -5.30 15.57
C GLY A 23 8.18 -3.95 16.27
N ASP A 24 6.93 -3.55 16.27
CA ASP A 24 6.29 -2.41 16.90
C ASP A 24 6.18 -1.16 15.99
N TRP A 25 5.27 -0.25 16.36
CA TRP A 25 4.87 0.93 15.56
C TRP A 25 6.03 1.87 15.26
N TRP A 26 6.95 2.08 16.21
CA TRP A 26 8.06 3.01 15.98
C TRP A 26 9.07 2.49 14.95
N ARG A 27 9.26 1.15 14.86
CA ARG A 27 10.09 0.56 13.80
C ARG A 27 9.40 0.65 12.44
N ALA A 28 8.07 0.55 12.42
CA ALA A 28 7.28 0.78 11.22
C ALA A 28 7.45 2.23 10.72
N VAL A 29 7.34 3.21 11.63
CA VAL A 29 7.56 4.63 11.32
C VAL A 29 9.01 4.89 10.91
N LEU A 30 9.99 4.30 11.61
CA LEU A 30 11.41 4.43 11.26
C LEU A 30 11.68 3.93 9.84
N LEU A 31 11.20 2.72 9.49
CA LEU A 31 11.38 2.17 8.15
C LEU A 31 10.72 3.06 7.10
N ALA A 32 9.48 3.52 7.35
CA ALA A 32 8.76 4.39 6.43
C ALA A 32 9.48 5.73 6.23
N ALA A 33 9.99 6.35 7.28
CA ALA A 33 10.74 7.60 7.20
C ALA A 33 12.07 7.43 6.45
N VAL A 34 12.82 6.36 6.74
CA VAL A 34 14.06 6.04 6.02
C VAL A 34 13.78 5.76 4.55
N TYR A 35 12.77 4.94 4.26
CA TYR A 35 12.36 4.64 2.89
C TYR A 35 11.96 5.91 2.12
N TYR A 36 11.14 6.77 2.73
CA TYR A 36 10.74 8.04 2.14
C TYR A 36 11.96 8.91 1.80
N GLY A 37 12.91 9.05 2.73
CA GLY A 37 14.16 9.79 2.48
C GLY A 37 14.99 9.18 1.36
N VAL A 38 15.12 7.84 1.32
CA VAL A 38 15.82 7.13 0.23
C VAL A 38 15.11 7.33 -1.11
N TYR A 39 13.77 7.24 -1.14
CA TYR A 39 12.97 7.48 -2.35
C TYR A 39 13.19 8.90 -2.89
N GLN A 40 13.13 9.92 -2.03
CA GLN A 40 13.38 11.31 -2.43
C GLN A 40 14.81 11.50 -2.96
N LEU A 41 15.80 10.89 -2.31
CA LEU A 41 17.18 10.93 -2.81
C LEU A 41 17.31 10.25 -4.17
N LEU A 42 16.69 9.10 -4.39
CA LEU A 42 16.67 8.42 -5.68
C LEU A 42 16.01 9.29 -6.77
N SER A 43 14.90 9.96 -6.44
CA SER A 43 14.21 10.88 -7.35
C SER A 43 15.14 12.05 -7.75
N LEU A 44 15.82 12.66 -6.78
CA LEU A 44 16.80 13.73 -7.04
C LEU A 44 17.98 13.25 -7.89
N LEU A 45 18.50 12.05 -7.62
CA LEU A 45 19.61 11.47 -8.40
C LEU A 45 19.19 11.18 -9.84
N VAL A 46 17.99 10.63 -10.04
CA VAL A 46 17.44 10.40 -11.39
C VAL A 46 17.26 11.74 -12.11
N GLY A 47 16.68 12.74 -11.45
CA GLY A 47 16.53 14.08 -12.01
C GLY A 47 17.88 14.70 -12.42
N ALA A 48 18.90 14.59 -11.59
CA ALA A 48 20.24 15.09 -11.88
C ALA A 48 20.91 14.37 -13.06
N VAL A 49 20.71 13.04 -13.19
CA VAL A 49 21.29 12.25 -14.29
C VAL A 49 20.61 12.55 -15.62
N PHE A 50 19.28 12.70 -15.64
CA PHE A 50 18.51 12.88 -16.87
C PHE A 50 18.19 14.35 -17.18
N GLY A 51 18.64 15.30 -16.34
CA GLY A 51 18.43 16.73 -16.56
C GLY A 51 16.97 17.16 -16.40
N THR A 52 16.21 16.48 -15.55
CA THR A 52 14.83 16.82 -15.23
C THR A 52 14.78 17.56 -13.89
N GLU A 53 13.81 18.48 -13.72
CA GLU A 53 13.71 19.27 -12.48
C GLU A 53 13.27 18.44 -11.25
N GLY A 54 13.04 17.15 -11.44
CA GLY A 54 12.57 16.21 -10.40
C GLY A 54 11.19 16.57 -9.87
N GLY A 55 10.27 15.64 -9.95
CA GLY A 55 8.92 15.82 -9.44
C GLY A 55 7.93 15.00 -10.26
N VAL A 56 6.86 14.57 -9.62
CA VAL A 56 5.79 13.83 -10.33
C VAL A 56 5.01 14.83 -11.19
N ARG A 57 5.31 14.90 -12.48
CA ARG A 57 4.56 15.69 -13.46
C ARG A 57 3.19 15.10 -13.81
N GLY A 58 2.53 14.43 -12.91
CA GLY A 58 1.15 13.98 -13.04
C GLY A 58 0.74 13.52 -14.45
N ALA A 59 -0.54 13.62 -14.74
CA ALA A 59 -1.12 13.20 -16.02
C ALA A 59 -0.70 14.05 -17.25
N ALA A 60 -0.06 15.20 -17.05
CA ALA A 60 0.29 16.14 -18.13
C ALA A 60 1.66 15.84 -18.79
N GLY A 61 2.47 14.92 -18.20
CA GLY A 61 3.78 14.53 -18.75
C GLY A 61 3.64 13.57 -19.93
N GLY A 62 4.63 13.61 -20.86
CA GLY A 62 4.76 12.60 -21.90
C GLY A 62 5.22 11.25 -21.36
N ALA A 63 5.22 10.22 -22.21
CA ALA A 63 5.60 8.85 -21.82
C ALA A 63 7.00 8.76 -21.17
N MET A 64 7.96 9.53 -21.71
CA MET A 64 9.34 9.56 -21.21
C MET A 64 9.43 10.30 -19.87
N ASP A 65 8.67 11.38 -19.69
CA ASP A 65 8.63 12.12 -18.42
C ASP A 65 8.07 11.24 -17.31
N VAL A 66 6.95 10.55 -17.56
CA VAL A 66 6.36 9.59 -16.60
C VAL A 66 7.35 8.47 -16.29
N PHE A 67 8.06 7.94 -17.29
CA PHE A 67 9.04 6.89 -17.09
C PHE A 67 10.22 7.35 -16.23
N ILE A 68 10.83 8.50 -16.56
CA ILE A 68 12.03 8.98 -15.87
C ILE A 68 11.67 9.54 -14.49
N GLU A 69 10.66 10.41 -14.40
CA GLU A 69 10.39 11.17 -13.17
C GLU A 69 9.58 10.39 -12.15
N THR A 70 8.79 9.39 -12.59
CA THR A 70 7.91 8.63 -11.70
C THR A 70 8.26 7.15 -11.65
N ALA A 71 8.31 6.46 -12.81
CA ALA A 71 8.53 5.02 -12.83
C ALA A 71 9.91 4.62 -12.33
N LEU A 72 10.98 5.27 -12.81
CA LEU A 72 12.34 4.88 -12.48
C LEU A 72 12.69 5.02 -10.99
N PRO A 73 12.38 6.15 -10.32
CA PRO A 73 12.56 6.26 -8.86
C PRO A 73 11.81 5.21 -8.06
N ILE A 74 10.56 4.91 -8.42
CA ILE A 74 9.76 3.92 -7.68
C ILE A 74 10.22 2.47 -7.94
N VAL A 75 10.70 2.16 -9.15
CA VAL A 75 11.34 0.87 -9.46
C VAL A 75 12.57 0.66 -8.58
N LEU A 76 13.43 1.67 -8.48
CA LEU A 76 14.63 1.64 -7.63
C LEU A 76 14.21 1.52 -6.14
N GLY A 77 13.21 2.28 -5.71
CA GLY A 77 12.67 2.22 -4.37
C GLY A 77 12.08 0.84 -4.03
N ALA A 78 11.34 0.22 -4.94
CA ALA A 78 10.85 -1.15 -4.79
C ALA A 78 12.01 -2.15 -4.64
N GLY A 79 13.08 -1.98 -5.44
CA GLY A 79 14.31 -2.75 -5.32
C GLY A 79 14.96 -2.65 -3.93
N VAL A 80 15.02 -1.44 -3.36
CA VAL A 80 15.52 -1.22 -1.99
C VAL A 80 14.69 -1.97 -0.96
N LEU A 81 13.36 -1.92 -1.03
CA LEU A 81 12.48 -2.67 -0.11
C LEU A 81 12.62 -4.18 -0.26
N LEU A 82 12.73 -4.69 -1.49
CA LEU A 82 12.96 -6.12 -1.73
C LEU A 82 14.32 -6.58 -1.20
N ALA A 83 15.38 -5.78 -1.42
CA ALA A 83 16.70 -6.05 -0.87
C ALA A 83 16.68 -6.02 0.68
N PHE A 84 15.95 -5.08 1.28
CA PHE A 84 15.75 -5.04 2.72
C PHE A 84 15.00 -6.31 3.22
N ALA A 85 13.92 -6.73 2.56
CA ALA A 85 13.22 -7.97 2.87
C ALA A 85 14.12 -9.21 2.77
N ALA A 86 14.95 -9.27 1.72
CA ALA A 86 15.92 -10.35 1.53
C ALA A 86 16.99 -10.37 2.63
N SER A 87 17.51 -9.20 3.06
CA SER A 87 18.50 -9.08 4.13
C SER A 87 18.00 -9.62 5.48
N LEU A 88 16.68 -9.58 5.70
CA LEU A 88 16.01 -10.13 6.88
C LEU A 88 15.58 -11.59 6.69
N GLY A 89 15.61 -12.11 5.46
CA GLY A 89 15.05 -13.41 5.11
C GLY A 89 13.50 -13.44 5.18
N TRP A 90 12.84 -12.30 4.97
CA TRP A 90 11.39 -12.14 5.14
C TRP A 90 10.59 -12.24 3.85
N LEU A 91 11.21 -12.42 2.68
CA LEU A 91 10.48 -12.52 1.41
C LEU A 91 9.37 -13.58 1.47
N GLY A 92 9.70 -14.79 1.96
CA GLY A 92 8.71 -15.86 2.11
C GLY A 92 7.61 -15.54 3.12
N GLU A 93 7.92 -14.81 4.20
CA GLU A 93 6.97 -14.40 5.23
C GLU A 93 6.02 -13.30 4.70
N LEU A 94 6.56 -12.29 4.02
CA LEU A 94 5.78 -11.14 3.52
C LEU A 94 4.84 -11.53 2.38
N PHE A 95 5.29 -12.38 1.44
CA PHE A 95 4.49 -12.84 0.30
C PHE A 95 3.72 -14.14 0.57
N GLY A 96 4.00 -14.80 1.70
CA GLY A 96 3.33 -16.02 2.13
C GLY A 96 1.89 -15.79 2.61
N PRO A 97 1.20 -16.90 2.99
CA PRO A 97 -0.15 -16.82 3.53
C PRO A 97 -0.21 -16.01 4.84
N GLN A 98 -1.18 -15.12 4.95
CA GLN A 98 -1.38 -14.31 6.14
C GLN A 98 -2.02 -15.12 7.28
N PRO A 99 -1.60 -14.92 8.54
CA PRO A 99 -2.08 -15.71 9.68
C PRO A 99 -3.53 -15.40 10.07
N VAL A 100 -4.05 -14.23 9.69
CA VAL A 100 -5.38 -13.77 10.07
C VAL A 100 -6.28 -13.68 8.84
N ARG A 101 -7.39 -14.40 8.87
CA ARG A 101 -8.35 -14.45 7.75
C ARG A 101 -9.39 -13.35 7.84
N GLY A 102 -9.82 -12.87 6.66
CA GLY A 102 -10.89 -11.90 6.49
C GLY A 102 -12.29 -12.52 6.53
N ARG A 103 -13.29 -11.66 6.35
CA ARG A 103 -14.72 -12.00 6.28
C ARG A 103 -15.32 -11.58 4.94
N ARG A 104 -16.36 -12.26 4.47
CA ARG A 104 -16.96 -12.05 3.14
C ARG A 104 -17.40 -10.59 2.87
N TRP A 105 -17.81 -9.83 3.88
CA TRP A 105 -18.20 -8.43 3.70
C TRP A 105 -17.03 -7.52 3.27
N MET A 106 -15.77 -7.94 3.50
CA MET A 106 -14.58 -7.19 3.06
C MET A 106 -14.47 -7.13 1.53
N TRP A 107 -15.18 -8.00 0.77
CA TRP A 107 -15.26 -7.92 -0.68
C TRP A 107 -15.84 -6.59 -1.19
N VAL A 108 -16.66 -5.90 -0.39
CA VAL A 108 -17.26 -4.60 -0.76
C VAL A 108 -16.17 -3.59 -1.11
N GLY A 109 -15.10 -3.51 -0.32
CA GLY A 109 -13.98 -2.59 -0.62
C GLY A 109 -13.30 -2.90 -1.94
N ILE A 110 -12.99 -4.18 -2.19
CA ILE A 110 -12.37 -4.62 -3.46
C ILE A 110 -13.32 -4.31 -4.64
N ALA A 111 -14.61 -4.63 -4.50
CA ALA A 111 -15.58 -4.41 -5.57
C ALA A 111 -15.72 -2.93 -5.91
N VAL A 112 -15.78 -2.03 -4.91
CA VAL A 112 -15.85 -0.58 -5.15
C VAL A 112 -14.61 -0.09 -5.88
N VAL A 113 -13.41 -0.47 -5.46
CA VAL A 113 -12.17 -0.05 -6.14
C VAL A 113 -12.13 -0.60 -7.57
N LEU A 114 -12.50 -1.87 -7.78
CA LEU A 114 -12.54 -2.43 -9.14
C LEU A 114 -13.56 -1.72 -10.04
N VAL A 115 -14.74 -1.38 -9.52
CA VAL A 115 -15.76 -0.62 -10.29
C VAL A 115 -15.21 0.74 -10.68
N ILE A 116 -14.55 1.45 -9.77
CA ILE A 116 -13.89 2.74 -10.05
C ILE A 116 -12.82 2.55 -11.13
N ASN A 117 -11.91 1.60 -10.96
CA ASN A 117 -10.81 1.37 -11.89
C ASN A 117 -11.29 0.98 -13.29
N VAL A 118 -12.28 0.10 -13.38
CA VAL A 118 -12.89 -0.28 -14.67
C VAL A 118 -13.61 0.92 -15.30
N SER A 119 -14.35 1.70 -14.52
CA SER A 119 -15.04 2.90 -15.02
C SER A 119 -14.04 3.94 -15.53
N ALA A 120 -12.94 4.17 -14.82
CA ALA A 120 -11.87 5.07 -15.24
C ALA A 120 -11.20 4.55 -16.53
N LEU A 121 -10.82 3.27 -16.57
CA LEU A 121 -10.20 2.64 -17.73
C LEU A 121 -11.06 2.74 -18.99
N LEU A 122 -12.35 2.45 -18.86
CA LEU A 122 -13.31 2.55 -19.99
C LEU A 122 -13.62 4.00 -20.39
N SER A 123 -13.18 4.97 -19.60
CA SER A 123 -13.33 6.41 -19.88
C SER A 123 -12.05 7.08 -20.36
N VAL A 124 -11.01 6.32 -20.68
CA VAL A 124 -9.74 6.83 -21.26
C VAL A 124 -9.86 6.88 -22.77
N ASP A 125 -9.45 8.02 -23.36
CA ASP A 125 -9.17 8.11 -24.79
C ASP A 125 -7.76 7.58 -25.08
N PHE A 126 -7.69 6.30 -25.44
CA PHE A 126 -6.42 5.62 -25.74
C PHE A 126 -5.76 6.13 -27.02
N THR A 127 -6.53 6.74 -27.92
CA THR A 127 -5.98 7.33 -29.16
C THR A 127 -5.22 8.60 -28.84
N ASP A 128 -5.77 9.42 -27.96
CA ASP A 128 -5.15 10.65 -27.46
C ASP A 128 -3.95 10.35 -26.54
N ALA A 129 -4.09 9.41 -25.60
CA ALA A 129 -3.02 9.01 -24.69
C ALA A 129 -1.82 8.39 -25.41
N GLY A 130 -2.08 7.53 -26.39
CA GLY A 130 -1.06 6.77 -27.11
C GLY A 130 -0.44 5.60 -26.32
N ALA A 131 0.01 4.57 -27.03
CA ALA A 131 0.46 3.31 -26.43
C ALA A 131 1.67 3.47 -25.49
N ALA A 132 2.59 4.39 -25.81
CA ALA A 132 3.80 4.60 -24.99
C ALA A 132 3.47 5.17 -23.61
N LEU A 133 2.57 6.16 -23.53
CA LEU A 133 2.14 6.74 -22.25
C LEU A 133 1.35 5.73 -21.41
N VAL A 134 0.46 4.95 -22.05
CA VAL A 134 -0.28 3.87 -21.39
C VAL A 134 0.69 2.85 -20.78
N ALA A 135 1.71 2.40 -21.54
CA ALA A 135 2.71 1.47 -21.06
C ALA A 135 3.53 2.03 -19.88
N SER A 136 3.93 3.32 -19.96
CA SER A 136 4.65 4.00 -18.86
C SER A 136 3.81 4.06 -17.58
N TRP A 137 2.53 4.40 -17.66
CA TRP A 137 1.63 4.41 -16.50
C TRP A 137 1.37 3.02 -15.94
N LEU A 138 1.18 1.98 -16.77
CA LEU A 138 1.00 0.60 -16.30
C LEU A 138 2.24 0.10 -15.56
N LEU A 139 3.43 0.39 -16.09
CA LEU A 139 4.70 0.06 -15.42
C LEU A 139 4.82 0.80 -14.08
N THR A 140 4.55 2.11 -14.09
CA THR A 140 4.55 2.94 -12.88
C THR A 140 3.61 2.36 -11.83
N GLY A 141 2.35 2.12 -12.18
CA GLY A 141 1.34 1.58 -11.26
C GLY A 141 1.73 0.22 -10.68
N LEU A 142 2.36 -0.65 -11.47
CA LEU A 142 2.85 -1.94 -10.97
C LEU A 142 3.88 -1.75 -9.85
N PHE A 143 4.83 -0.85 -10.02
CA PHE A 143 5.90 -0.63 -9.04
C PHE A 143 5.46 0.26 -7.88
N VAL A 144 4.52 1.21 -8.08
CA VAL A 144 3.86 1.93 -6.99
C VAL A 144 3.11 0.94 -6.10
N GLY A 145 2.23 0.12 -6.68
CA GLY A 145 1.51 -0.90 -5.93
C GLY A 145 2.45 -1.87 -5.21
N LEU A 146 3.55 -2.30 -5.85
CA LEU A 146 4.55 -3.16 -5.21
C LEU A 146 5.24 -2.46 -4.03
N ALA A 147 5.79 -1.27 -4.23
CA ALA A 147 6.58 -0.57 -3.22
C ALA A 147 5.72 -0.17 -2.01
N GLU A 148 4.57 0.45 -2.26
CA GLU A 148 3.72 0.99 -1.21
C GLU A 148 2.99 -0.09 -0.42
N GLU A 149 2.52 -1.15 -1.09
CA GLU A 149 1.90 -2.28 -0.40
C GLU A 149 2.92 -3.14 0.34
N LEU A 150 4.12 -3.34 -0.24
CA LEU A 150 5.21 -4.04 0.45
C LEU A 150 5.62 -3.30 1.71
N LEU A 151 5.74 -1.97 1.66
CA LEU A 151 6.06 -1.15 2.83
C LEU A 151 4.94 -1.21 3.86
N THR A 152 3.70 -0.95 3.47
CA THR A 152 2.61 -0.70 4.42
C THR A 152 1.85 -1.96 4.81
N ARG A 153 1.52 -2.87 3.88
CA ARG A 153 0.80 -4.14 4.15
C ARG A 153 1.75 -5.32 4.32
N GLY A 154 2.98 -5.19 3.82
CA GLY A 154 4.07 -6.11 4.12
C GLY A 154 4.70 -5.76 5.46
N PHE A 155 5.63 -4.80 5.48
CA PHE A 155 6.46 -4.52 6.65
C PHE A 155 5.70 -3.94 7.84
N VAL A 156 4.90 -2.88 7.67
CA VAL A 156 4.20 -2.22 8.79
C VAL A 156 3.25 -3.21 9.47
N VAL A 157 2.44 -3.95 8.70
CA VAL A 157 1.54 -4.99 9.24
C VAL A 157 2.35 -6.07 9.98
N ASN A 158 3.47 -6.50 9.40
CA ASN A 158 4.32 -7.52 10.01
C ASN A 158 4.94 -7.04 11.33
N PHE A 159 5.48 -5.82 11.40
CA PHE A 159 6.02 -5.24 12.63
C PHE A 159 4.97 -5.13 13.74
N MET A 160 3.78 -4.67 13.40
CA MET A 160 2.69 -4.52 14.36
C MET A 160 2.25 -5.88 14.92
N ARG A 161 2.16 -6.90 14.06
CA ARG A 161 1.79 -8.25 14.47
C ARG A 161 2.88 -8.94 15.29
N LYS A 162 4.17 -8.78 14.91
CA LYS A 162 5.31 -9.30 15.71
C LYS A 162 5.35 -8.70 17.12
N ALA A 163 4.89 -7.47 17.28
CA ALA A 163 4.72 -6.82 18.58
C ALA A 163 3.43 -7.21 19.34
N GLY A 164 2.65 -8.17 18.83
CA GLY A 164 1.42 -8.63 19.47
C GLY A 164 0.26 -7.64 19.43
N ARG A 165 0.32 -6.60 18.55
CA ARG A 165 -0.73 -5.58 18.47
C ARG A 165 -2.02 -6.15 17.86
N GLY A 166 -3.16 -5.76 18.43
CA GLY A 166 -4.48 -6.16 17.92
C GLY A 166 -4.74 -5.63 16.50
N GLU A 167 -5.53 -6.37 15.72
CA GLU A 167 -5.74 -6.11 14.30
C GLU A 167 -6.34 -4.72 13.99
N ILE A 168 -7.07 -4.10 14.94
CA ILE A 168 -7.52 -2.70 14.79
C ILE A 168 -6.33 -1.75 14.75
N ALA A 169 -5.38 -1.89 15.69
CA ALA A 169 -4.17 -1.08 15.71
C ALA A 169 -3.30 -1.33 14.48
N VAL A 170 -3.19 -2.60 14.04
CA VAL A 170 -2.47 -2.97 12.82
C VAL A 170 -3.03 -2.24 11.59
N ALA A 171 -4.36 -2.26 11.42
CA ALA A 171 -5.02 -1.57 10.30
C ALA A 171 -4.80 -0.05 10.34
N LEU A 172 -5.02 0.56 11.51
CA LEU A 172 -4.91 2.01 11.68
C LEU A 172 -3.47 2.52 11.49
N VAL A 173 -2.47 1.82 12.03
CA VAL A 173 -1.06 2.20 11.85
C VAL A 173 -0.63 2.00 10.40
N SER A 174 -1.01 0.89 9.75
CA SER A 174 -0.70 0.67 8.34
C SER A 174 -1.31 1.74 7.43
N ALA A 175 -2.59 2.07 7.61
CA ALA A 175 -3.25 3.12 6.86
C ALA A 175 -2.72 4.53 7.20
N GLY A 176 -2.40 4.78 8.48
CA GLY A 176 -1.83 6.04 8.94
C GLY A 176 -0.42 6.30 8.37
N VAL A 177 0.45 5.29 8.35
CA VAL A 177 1.78 5.40 7.72
C VAL A 177 1.63 5.66 6.22
N PHE A 178 0.73 4.95 5.54
CA PHE A 178 0.46 5.16 4.12
C PHE A 178 -0.01 6.60 3.83
N ALA A 179 -0.94 7.11 4.60
CA ALA A 179 -1.43 8.49 4.47
C ALA A 179 -0.33 9.53 4.78
N ALA A 180 0.52 9.27 5.79
CA ALA A 180 1.61 10.16 6.16
C ALA A 180 2.68 10.31 5.07
N LEU A 181 2.95 9.26 4.29
CA LEU A 181 3.85 9.35 3.13
C LEU A 181 3.34 10.37 2.09
N HIS A 182 2.02 10.43 1.88
CA HIS A 182 1.39 11.37 0.95
C HIS A 182 1.32 12.81 1.50
N ALA A 183 1.37 13.00 2.82
CA ALA A 183 1.50 14.35 3.40
C ALA A 183 2.81 15.03 2.99
N GLY A 184 3.85 14.28 2.68
CA GLY A 184 5.12 14.77 2.16
C GLY A 184 4.98 15.53 0.84
N ASN A 185 3.95 15.24 0.02
CA ASN A 185 3.71 15.91 -1.26
C ASN A 185 3.53 17.43 -1.10
N PHE A 186 3.06 17.89 0.06
CA PHE A 186 2.99 19.33 0.38
C PHE A 186 4.34 20.03 0.30
N PHE A 187 5.45 19.32 0.59
CA PHE A 187 6.79 19.87 0.65
C PHE A 187 7.62 19.65 -0.63
N VAL A 188 7.24 18.66 -1.44
CA VAL A 188 8.06 18.19 -2.57
C VAL A 188 7.35 18.30 -3.91
N SER A 189 6.10 18.78 -3.96
CA SER A 189 5.35 19.04 -5.18
C SER A 189 4.62 20.38 -5.08
N ASP A 190 4.10 20.88 -6.19
CA ASP A 190 3.31 22.12 -6.26
C ASP A 190 1.87 21.97 -5.74
N GLN A 191 1.59 20.91 -4.98
CA GLN A 191 0.25 20.70 -4.42
C GLN A 191 -0.03 21.67 -3.28
N GLY A 192 -1.14 22.43 -3.41
CA GLY A 192 -1.65 23.25 -2.33
C GLY A 192 -2.16 22.42 -1.12
N PHE A 193 -2.26 23.06 0.03
CA PHE A 193 -2.68 22.43 1.29
C PHE A 193 -4.01 21.66 1.18
N SER A 194 -5.03 22.23 0.53
CA SER A 194 -6.35 21.58 0.37
C SER A 194 -6.26 20.27 -0.41
N THR A 195 -5.49 20.26 -1.51
CA THR A 195 -5.28 19.06 -2.34
C THR A 195 -4.55 17.99 -1.56
N THR A 196 -3.46 18.36 -0.87
CA THR A 196 -2.70 17.42 -0.02
C THR A 196 -3.54 16.89 1.13
N ALA A 197 -4.32 17.73 1.82
CA ALA A 197 -5.21 17.29 2.89
C ALA A 197 -6.26 16.29 2.38
N THR A 198 -6.87 16.55 1.22
CA THR A 198 -7.82 15.63 0.59
C THR A 198 -7.14 14.31 0.22
N GLN A 199 -5.94 14.37 -0.34
CA GLN A 199 -5.13 13.19 -0.67
C GLN A 199 -4.82 12.35 0.57
N VAL A 200 -4.40 12.98 1.68
CA VAL A 200 -4.11 12.28 2.94
C VAL A 200 -5.36 11.56 3.48
N VAL A 201 -6.52 12.21 3.44
CA VAL A 201 -7.78 11.57 3.85
C VAL A 201 -8.15 10.42 2.92
N TYR A 202 -8.06 10.62 1.61
CA TYR A 202 -8.30 9.57 0.60
C TYR A 202 -7.37 8.37 0.82
N THR A 203 -6.07 8.60 0.91
CA THR A 203 -5.08 7.53 1.05
C THR A 203 -5.20 6.78 2.37
N PHE A 204 -5.62 7.45 3.45
CA PHE A 204 -5.93 6.76 4.70
C PHE A 204 -7.06 5.72 4.52
N PHE A 205 -8.18 6.12 3.91
CA PHE A 205 -9.31 5.20 3.71
C PHE A 205 -9.07 4.18 2.60
N PHE A 206 -8.36 4.55 1.54
CA PHE A 206 -7.83 3.59 0.57
C PHE A 206 -6.93 2.56 1.27
N GLY A 207 -6.08 3.03 2.19
CA GLY A 207 -5.24 2.21 3.05
C GLY A 207 -6.01 1.19 3.89
N ILE A 208 -7.14 1.57 4.44
CA ILE A 208 -8.04 0.65 5.15
C ILE A 208 -8.59 -0.41 4.19
N ILE A 209 -9.02 -0.02 2.99
CA ILE A 209 -9.52 -0.97 1.98
C ILE A 209 -8.42 -1.97 1.57
N MET A 210 -7.19 -1.52 1.32
CA MET A 210 -6.07 -2.39 0.97
C MET A 210 -5.71 -3.36 2.11
N TYR A 211 -5.75 -2.91 3.37
CA TYR A 211 -5.58 -3.79 4.52
C TYR A 211 -6.69 -4.87 4.57
N LEU A 212 -7.94 -4.50 4.32
CA LEU A 212 -9.05 -5.46 4.27
C LEU A 212 -8.92 -6.43 3.09
N ALA A 213 -8.39 -5.96 1.96
CA ALA A 213 -8.07 -6.81 0.82
C ALA A 213 -6.98 -7.84 1.16
N LEU A 214 -5.90 -7.43 1.87
CA LEU A 214 -4.91 -8.35 2.40
C LEU A 214 -5.52 -9.41 3.33
N ARG A 215 -6.39 -8.98 4.26
CA ARG A 215 -7.08 -9.86 5.21
C ARG A 215 -7.97 -10.88 4.51
N LEU A 216 -8.71 -10.43 3.51
CA LEU A 216 -9.68 -11.26 2.78
C LEU A 216 -8.99 -12.30 1.92
N THR A 217 -7.99 -11.88 1.14
CA THR A 217 -7.31 -12.72 0.16
C THR A 217 -6.20 -13.57 0.77
N GLY A 218 -5.67 -13.14 1.92
CA GLY A 218 -4.62 -13.84 2.65
C GLY A 218 -3.24 -13.77 1.99
N ARG A 219 -3.02 -12.93 0.97
CA ARG A 219 -1.73 -12.76 0.29
C ARG A 219 -1.50 -11.32 -0.13
N LEU A 220 -0.27 -10.83 0.05
CA LEU A 220 0.14 -9.47 -0.29
C LEU A 220 0.01 -9.16 -1.79
N THR A 221 0.11 -10.16 -2.65
CA THR A 221 -0.01 -10.00 -4.10
C THR A 221 -1.32 -9.34 -4.54
N TRP A 222 -2.44 -9.64 -3.85
CA TRP A 222 -3.74 -9.11 -4.24
C TRP A 222 -3.92 -7.61 -3.99
N PRO A 223 -3.60 -7.06 -2.79
CA PRO A 223 -3.61 -5.59 -2.63
C PRO A 223 -2.57 -4.92 -3.54
N ILE A 224 -1.40 -5.53 -3.82
CA ILE A 224 -0.45 -5.00 -4.81
C ILE A 224 -1.12 -4.85 -6.18
N LEU A 225 -1.77 -5.89 -6.70
CA LEU A 225 -2.42 -5.84 -8.01
C LEU A 225 -3.62 -4.88 -8.05
N LEU A 226 -4.40 -4.83 -6.96
CA LEU A 226 -5.53 -3.91 -6.86
C LEU A 226 -5.04 -2.45 -6.87
N HIS A 227 -4.01 -2.13 -6.09
CA HIS A 227 -3.38 -0.81 -6.08
C HIS A 227 -2.73 -0.49 -7.44
N ALA A 228 -1.95 -1.42 -7.99
CA ALA A 228 -1.30 -1.29 -9.28
C ALA A 228 -2.28 -0.98 -10.43
N SER A 229 -3.54 -1.38 -10.31
CA SER A 229 -4.58 -1.04 -11.29
C SER A 229 -5.24 0.33 -11.05
N THR A 230 -5.09 0.92 -9.84
CA THR A 230 -5.79 2.15 -9.46
C THR A 230 -5.11 3.39 -10.05
N ASP A 231 -3.83 3.60 -9.76
CA ASP A 231 -3.12 4.81 -10.17
C ASP A 231 -3.09 5.00 -11.69
N PRO A 232 -2.68 3.99 -12.50
CA PRO A 232 -2.62 4.19 -13.95
C PRO A 232 -3.98 4.50 -14.56
N THR A 233 -5.06 3.86 -14.08
CA THR A 233 -6.40 4.12 -14.63
C THR A 233 -6.90 5.52 -14.29
N LEU A 234 -6.66 5.99 -13.06
CA LEU A 234 -7.06 7.33 -12.63
C LEU A 234 -6.21 8.43 -13.27
N PHE A 235 -4.89 8.24 -13.40
CA PHE A 235 -4.01 9.22 -14.05
C PHE A 235 -4.29 9.32 -15.55
N LEU A 236 -4.43 8.20 -16.26
CA LEU A 236 -4.81 8.19 -17.67
C LEU A 236 -6.17 8.84 -17.90
N PHE A 237 -7.17 8.49 -17.07
CA PHE A 237 -8.49 9.12 -17.13
C PHE A 237 -8.42 10.63 -16.88
N SER A 238 -7.64 11.08 -15.90
CA SER A 238 -7.48 12.51 -15.57
C SER A 238 -6.84 13.31 -16.70
N GLY A 239 -5.85 12.74 -17.40
CA GLY A 239 -5.14 13.40 -18.49
C GLY A 239 -5.83 13.27 -19.85
N HIS A 240 -6.50 12.14 -20.10
CA HIS A 240 -7.04 11.77 -21.41
C HIS A 240 -8.48 11.22 -21.30
N PRO A 241 -9.46 12.06 -20.86
CA PRO A 241 -10.84 11.60 -20.68
C PRO A 241 -11.59 11.50 -22.02
N THR A 242 -12.34 10.41 -22.23
CA THR A 242 -13.29 10.29 -23.34
C THR A 242 -14.55 11.12 -23.07
N THR A 243 -14.79 12.16 -23.83
CA THR A 243 -15.95 13.05 -23.65
C THR A 243 -17.28 12.31 -23.92
N GLY A 244 -18.29 12.57 -23.07
CA GLY A 244 -19.65 12.03 -23.24
C GLY A 244 -19.84 10.59 -22.73
N ASN A 245 -18.82 9.93 -22.17
CA ASN A 245 -18.97 8.62 -21.56
C ASN A 245 -19.60 8.73 -20.16
N PRO A 246 -20.77 8.12 -19.88
CA PRO A 246 -21.44 8.23 -18.57
C PRO A 246 -20.64 7.60 -17.42
N LEU A 247 -19.71 6.67 -17.69
CA LEU A 247 -18.86 6.06 -16.68
C LEU A 247 -17.87 7.05 -16.07
N MET A 248 -17.59 8.18 -16.76
CA MET A 248 -16.78 9.27 -16.21
C MET A 248 -17.28 9.77 -14.86
N ILE A 249 -18.60 9.73 -14.62
CA ILE A 249 -19.19 10.15 -13.33
C ILE A 249 -18.63 9.34 -12.19
N LEU A 250 -18.57 8.00 -12.32
CA LEU A 250 -18.03 7.12 -11.27
C LEU A 250 -16.54 7.34 -11.06
N ALA A 251 -15.77 7.50 -12.14
CA ALA A 251 -14.34 7.79 -12.06
C ALA A 251 -14.09 9.16 -11.40
N SER A 252 -14.84 10.20 -11.76
CA SER A 252 -14.73 11.54 -11.16
C SER A 252 -15.12 11.59 -9.68
N LEU A 253 -16.02 10.71 -9.25
CA LEU A 253 -16.43 10.58 -7.85
C LEU A 253 -15.54 9.62 -7.02
N SER A 254 -14.46 9.07 -7.61
CA SER A 254 -13.59 8.07 -6.99
C SER A 254 -13.14 8.43 -5.57
N THR A 255 -12.69 9.68 -5.36
CA THR A 255 -12.24 10.18 -4.06
C THR A 255 -13.32 10.04 -2.99
N TYR A 256 -14.53 10.49 -3.27
CA TYR A 256 -15.65 10.42 -2.32
C TYR A 256 -16.11 8.98 -2.09
N LEU A 257 -16.18 8.17 -3.15
CA LEU A 257 -16.58 6.76 -3.06
C LEU A 257 -15.61 5.96 -2.19
N VAL A 258 -14.31 6.16 -2.36
CA VAL A 258 -13.28 5.50 -1.54
C VAL A 258 -13.35 5.96 -0.08
N ILE A 259 -13.48 7.27 0.18
CA ILE A 259 -13.57 7.79 1.55
C ILE A 259 -14.82 7.25 2.25
N ILE A 260 -16.00 7.36 1.64
CA ILE A 260 -17.26 6.88 2.24
C ILE A 260 -17.19 5.38 2.48
N THR A 261 -16.76 4.60 1.49
CA THR A 261 -16.60 3.15 1.62
C THR A 261 -15.61 2.80 2.73
N GLY A 262 -14.46 3.48 2.78
CA GLY A 262 -13.44 3.26 3.80
C GLY A 262 -13.94 3.57 5.22
N ILE A 263 -14.71 4.65 5.40
CA ILE A 263 -15.35 4.99 6.70
C ILE A 263 -16.28 3.87 7.13
N VAL A 264 -17.21 3.46 6.26
CA VAL A 264 -18.19 2.41 6.57
C VAL A 264 -17.49 1.10 6.91
N LEU A 265 -16.53 0.69 6.08
CA LEU A 265 -15.80 -0.55 6.29
C LEU A 265 -14.92 -0.52 7.55
N LEU A 266 -14.32 0.62 7.90
CA LEU A 266 -13.57 0.78 9.15
C LEU A 266 -14.48 0.62 10.37
N ILE A 267 -15.66 1.23 10.38
CA ILE A 267 -16.64 1.08 11.46
C ILE A 267 -17.06 -0.39 11.61
N VAL A 268 -17.45 -1.04 10.50
CA VAL A 268 -17.81 -2.45 10.49
C VAL A 268 -16.66 -3.33 10.98
N PHE A 269 -15.43 -3.02 10.57
CA PHE A 269 -14.22 -3.73 10.99
C PHE A 269 -14.00 -3.62 12.49
N ILE A 270 -14.03 -2.41 13.05
CA ILE A 270 -13.84 -2.17 14.50
C ILE A 270 -14.89 -2.93 15.31
N VAL A 271 -16.17 -2.81 14.94
CA VAL A 271 -17.26 -3.51 15.63
C VAL A 271 -17.09 -5.03 15.57
N SER A 272 -16.71 -5.52 14.38
CA SER A 272 -16.48 -6.95 14.12
C SER A 272 -15.33 -7.53 14.94
N GLU A 273 -14.18 -6.82 15.02
CA GLU A 273 -13.02 -7.27 15.78
C GLU A 273 -13.27 -7.19 17.30
N ARG A 274 -13.91 -6.12 17.79
CA ARG A 274 -14.30 -6.01 19.22
C ARG A 274 -15.22 -7.16 19.64
N ARG A 275 -16.20 -7.53 18.81
CA ARG A 275 -17.09 -8.67 19.06
C ARG A 275 -16.31 -10.00 19.10
N ARG A 276 -15.32 -10.15 18.20
CA ARG A 276 -14.45 -11.34 18.16
C ARG A 276 -13.63 -11.50 19.44
N THR A 277 -12.99 -10.43 19.88
CA THR A 277 -12.17 -10.43 21.12
C THR A 277 -13.04 -10.72 22.35
N ARG A 278 -14.23 -10.09 22.46
CA ARG A 278 -15.15 -10.37 23.59
C ARG A 278 -15.62 -11.82 23.62
N ARG A 279 -15.89 -12.43 22.46
CA ARG A 279 -16.30 -13.85 22.39
C ARG A 279 -15.14 -14.78 22.79
N ALA A 280 -13.92 -14.49 22.36
CA ALA A 280 -12.75 -15.26 22.76
C ALA A 280 -12.53 -15.22 24.29
N ALA A 281 -12.61 -14.04 24.89
CA ALA A 281 -12.48 -13.87 26.35
C ALA A 281 -13.62 -14.55 27.15
N ALA A 282 -14.82 -14.66 26.58
CA ALA A 282 -15.95 -15.37 27.23
C ALA A 282 -15.82 -16.90 27.18
N ILE A 283 -15.04 -17.44 26.22
CA ILE A 283 -14.81 -18.89 26.07
C ILE A 283 -13.62 -19.35 26.93
N ASP A 284 -12.62 -18.49 27.10
CA ASP A 284 -11.42 -18.78 27.94
C ASP A 284 -11.19 -17.65 28.97
N PRO A 285 -11.88 -17.72 30.14
CA PRO A 285 -11.75 -16.69 31.19
C PRO A 285 -10.35 -16.62 31.82
N ALA A 286 -9.55 -17.66 31.71
CA ALA A 286 -8.20 -17.72 32.30
C ALA A 286 -7.20 -16.78 31.58
N THR A 287 -7.45 -16.40 30.34
CA THR A 287 -6.59 -15.49 29.58
C THR A 287 -6.94 -13.99 29.76
N ALA A 288 -7.99 -13.66 30.51
CA ALA A 288 -8.48 -12.29 30.69
C ALA A 288 -7.73 -11.47 31.76
N HIS A 289 -6.84 -12.08 32.54
CA HIS A 289 -6.16 -11.43 33.68
C HIS A 289 -4.72 -10.99 33.44
N ASP A 290 -4.16 -11.21 32.24
CA ASP A 290 -2.74 -10.91 31.93
C ASP A 290 -2.54 -9.70 30.97
N HIS A 291 -3.47 -8.72 30.94
CA HIS A 291 -3.31 -7.49 30.13
C HIS A 291 -3.57 -6.23 30.94
#